data_0229545e03eb0893b294e4da747c238e
#
_entry.id   0229545e03eb0893b294e4da747c238e
#
_cell.length_a   1.000
_cell.length_b   1.000
_cell.length_c   1.000
_cell.angle_alpha   90.00
_cell.angle_beta   90.00
_cell.angle_gamma   90.00
#
_symmetry.space_group_name_H-M   'P 1'
#
loop_
_entity.id
_entity.type
_entity.pdbx_description
1 polymer ?
#
loop_
_entity_poly.entity_id
_entity_poly.type
_entity_poly.pdbx_seq_one_letter_code
_entity_poly.pdbx_strand_id
1 'polypeptide(L)'
;MIINCNSVPIDLSQGHVMGVLNITPDSFYDGGKFTEIEKVLTQTKRMLDEGATFIDIGGASSRPGSNPVSPKEEIERVIPAILAILKNFPKAVISIDTTSSVVAEKAIESGAAVVNDISAGTIDKQMLETVASLGVPYIAMHMQGTPKTMQNNPTYQNVVSDVFIALERFCNRATQLGIRQLILDPGFGFGKSLSHNYQLLNQFEKFHSLGCPLLVGVSRKSMIQQIVDVDAENALNGTTVIHTIAVQKGASILRTHDVKEAIQVFQLVNYLKQQESTIIP
;
A
#
# COMPACT_ATOMS: atom_id res chain seq x y z
N MET A 1 -11.24 10.98 7.93
CA MET A 1 -11.98 9.69 7.84
C MET A 1 -11.37 8.70 8.80
N ILE A 2 -12.21 8.06 9.62
CA ILE A 2 -11.76 7.02 10.56
C ILE A 2 -12.06 5.66 9.95
N ILE A 3 -11.05 4.77 9.94
CA ILE A 3 -11.21 3.35 9.63
C ILE A 3 -11.08 2.51 10.90
N ASN A 4 -11.68 1.34 10.92
CA ASN A 4 -11.67 0.45 12.08
C ASN A 4 -10.85 -0.82 11.77
N CYS A 5 -9.69 -0.92 12.38
CA CYS A 5 -8.76 -2.03 12.20
C CYS A 5 -8.80 -2.94 13.45
N ASN A 6 -9.55 -4.05 13.41
CA ASN A 6 -9.75 -4.96 14.56
C ASN A 6 -10.15 -4.20 15.84
N SER A 7 -11.19 -3.36 15.76
CA SER A 7 -11.67 -2.50 16.86
C SER A 7 -10.72 -1.36 17.26
N VAL A 8 -9.61 -1.16 16.55
CA VAL A 8 -8.74 0.01 16.73
C VAL A 8 -9.12 1.08 15.71
N PRO A 9 -9.68 2.23 16.15
CA PRO A 9 -10.00 3.32 15.23
C PRO A 9 -8.71 4.05 14.82
N ILE A 10 -8.52 4.28 13.51
CA ILE A 10 -7.39 5.02 12.95
C ILE A 10 -7.95 6.20 12.13
N ASP A 11 -7.58 7.42 12.53
CA ASP A 11 -7.99 8.63 11.82
C ASP A 11 -6.99 8.98 10.72
N LEU A 12 -7.35 8.65 9.49
CA LEU A 12 -6.50 8.85 8.31
C LEU A 12 -6.30 10.33 7.91
N SER A 13 -6.86 11.29 8.65
CA SER A 13 -6.58 12.72 8.43
C SER A 13 -5.22 13.15 8.99
N GLN A 14 -4.63 12.36 9.89
CA GLN A 14 -3.36 12.70 10.56
C GLN A 14 -2.11 12.34 9.74
N GLY A 15 -2.27 11.54 8.71
CA GLY A 15 -1.16 10.99 7.93
C GLY A 15 -0.50 9.78 8.61
N HIS A 16 -0.31 8.72 7.84
CA HIS A 16 0.15 7.43 8.36
C HIS A 16 1.22 6.80 7.47
N VAL A 17 2.09 6.00 8.06
CA VAL A 17 3.10 5.23 7.33
C VAL A 17 2.76 3.75 7.37
N MET A 18 2.81 3.13 6.20
CA MET A 18 2.65 1.71 5.99
C MET A 18 4.00 1.11 5.59
N GLY A 19 4.60 0.34 6.50
CA GLY A 19 5.87 -0.33 6.28
C GLY A 19 5.70 -1.61 5.46
N VAL A 20 6.52 -1.79 4.41
CA VAL A 20 6.46 -2.96 3.52
C VAL A 20 7.25 -4.12 4.10
N LEU A 21 6.62 -5.28 4.23
CA LEU A 21 7.23 -6.53 4.69
C LEU A 21 6.98 -7.65 3.69
N ASN A 22 7.95 -7.89 2.79
CA ASN A 22 7.84 -8.96 1.80
C ASN A 22 8.38 -10.27 2.35
N ILE A 23 7.56 -11.33 2.30
CA ILE A 23 7.92 -12.70 2.66
C ILE A 23 8.27 -13.45 1.39
N THR A 24 9.56 -13.56 1.05
CA THR A 24 10.04 -14.17 -0.21
C THR A 24 10.51 -15.61 -0.02
N PRO A 25 10.52 -16.46 -1.11
CA PRO A 25 10.89 -17.87 -1.03
C PRO A 25 12.35 -18.13 -0.61
N ASP A 26 13.27 -17.25 -0.97
CA ASP A 26 14.69 -17.38 -0.60
C ASP A 26 14.86 -17.40 0.93
N SER A 27 13.85 -16.93 1.62
CA SER A 27 13.72 -16.94 3.06
C SER A 27 13.37 -18.30 3.67
N PHE A 28 12.80 -19.25 2.91
CA PHE A 28 12.28 -20.51 3.46
C PHE A 28 13.06 -21.78 3.05
N TYR A 29 14.03 -21.69 2.11
CA TYR A 29 14.58 -22.88 1.43
C TYR A 29 15.69 -23.62 2.17
N ASP A 30 16.40 -23.01 3.15
CA ASP A 30 17.57 -23.60 3.81
C ASP A 30 17.34 -24.04 5.27
N GLY A 31 16.30 -24.79 5.57
CA GLY A 31 16.12 -25.38 6.92
C GLY A 31 15.89 -24.40 8.06
N GLY A 32 15.71 -23.12 7.75
CA GLY A 32 15.74 -22.00 8.67
C GLY A 32 14.40 -21.33 8.94
N LYS A 33 13.25 -22.06 9.07
CA LYS A 33 11.96 -21.43 9.43
C LYS A 33 12.05 -20.54 10.69
N PHE A 34 12.90 -20.88 11.64
CA PHE A 34 13.16 -20.07 12.83
C PHE A 34 13.89 -18.76 12.49
N THR A 35 14.95 -18.82 11.68
CA THR A 35 15.75 -17.65 11.28
C THR A 35 14.92 -16.63 10.51
N GLU A 36 13.96 -17.08 9.71
CA GLU A 36 13.10 -16.21 8.91
C GLU A 36 12.04 -15.50 9.75
N ILE A 37 11.40 -16.22 10.66
CA ILE A 37 10.48 -15.59 11.60
C ILE A 37 11.21 -14.58 12.47
N GLU A 38 12.47 -14.82 12.87
CA GLU A 38 13.27 -13.84 13.60
C GLU A 38 13.56 -12.58 12.76
N LYS A 39 13.87 -12.72 11.46
CA LYS A 39 14.04 -11.58 10.56
C LYS A 39 12.74 -10.79 10.40
N VAL A 40 11.61 -11.47 10.21
CA VAL A 40 10.27 -10.88 10.16
C VAL A 40 9.99 -10.07 11.43
N LEU A 41 10.22 -10.66 12.61
CA LEU A 41 10.00 -10.00 13.89
C LEU A 41 10.94 -8.81 14.09
N THR A 42 12.22 -8.96 13.73
CA THR A 42 13.21 -7.88 13.82
C THR A 42 12.84 -6.69 12.93
N GLN A 43 12.46 -6.96 11.68
CA GLN A 43 12.03 -5.94 10.73
C GLN A 43 10.71 -5.28 11.18
N THR A 44 9.75 -6.07 11.66
CA THR A 44 8.49 -5.54 12.21
C THR A 44 8.74 -4.64 13.40
N LYS A 45 9.58 -5.10 14.36
CA LYS A 45 9.94 -4.29 15.53
C LYS A 45 10.54 -2.96 15.10
N ARG A 46 11.51 -2.99 14.18
CA ARG A 46 12.14 -1.77 13.65
C ARG A 46 11.10 -0.80 13.08
N MET A 47 10.21 -1.30 12.20
CA MET A 47 9.19 -0.44 11.58
C MET A 47 8.20 0.14 12.61
N LEU A 48 7.81 -0.63 13.63
CA LEU A 48 6.95 -0.14 14.71
C LEU A 48 7.67 0.88 15.59
N ASP A 49 8.93 0.66 15.94
CA ASP A 49 9.75 1.60 16.71
C ASP A 49 10.00 2.90 15.92
N GLU A 50 10.09 2.84 14.60
CA GLU A 50 10.21 3.98 13.68
C GLU A 50 8.87 4.73 13.48
N GLY A 51 7.75 4.19 13.96
CA GLY A 51 6.44 4.84 13.96
C GLY A 51 5.48 4.37 12.85
N ALA A 52 5.71 3.22 12.21
CA ALA A 52 4.75 2.66 11.26
C ALA A 52 3.39 2.41 11.93
N THR A 53 2.32 2.87 11.30
CA THR A 53 0.94 2.57 11.72
C THR A 53 0.50 1.20 11.21
N PHE A 54 0.88 0.86 9.98
CA PHE A 54 0.53 -0.41 9.34
C PHE A 54 1.79 -1.18 8.98
N ILE A 55 1.73 -2.50 9.09
CA ILE A 55 2.70 -3.44 8.55
C ILE A 55 2.04 -4.19 7.39
N ASP A 56 2.49 -3.94 6.17
CA ASP A 56 1.89 -4.51 4.96
C ASP A 56 2.66 -5.75 4.52
N ILE A 57 2.04 -6.91 4.72
CA ILE A 57 2.66 -8.22 4.51
C ILE A 57 2.27 -8.75 3.14
N GLY A 58 3.26 -9.05 2.29
CA GLY A 58 3.07 -9.67 0.99
C GLY A 58 3.81 -10.99 0.86
N GLY A 59 3.11 -12.06 0.45
CA GLY A 59 3.67 -13.39 0.18
C GLY A 59 4.01 -13.63 -1.29
N ALA A 60 3.57 -12.74 -2.18
CA ALA A 60 3.83 -12.76 -3.60
C ALA A 60 4.53 -11.47 -4.04
N SER A 61 5.43 -11.57 -5.03
CA SER A 61 6.07 -10.38 -5.57
C SER A 61 5.16 -9.69 -6.59
N SER A 62 4.87 -8.41 -6.38
CA SER A 62 4.15 -7.55 -7.33
C SER A 62 5.09 -6.82 -8.32
N ARG A 63 6.40 -7.12 -8.29
CA ARG A 63 7.38 -6.53 -9.21
C ARG A 63 7.10 -6.93 -10.66
N PRO A 64 7.39 -6.05 -11.64
CA PRO A 64 7.27 -6.39 -13.05
C PRO A 64 8.00 -7.69 -13.39
N GLY A 65 7.30 -8.61 -14.10
CA GLY A 65 7.88 -9.87 -14.54
C GLY A 65 7.97 -10.98 -13.48
N SER A 66 7.49 -10.75 -12.25
CA SER A 66 7.46 -11.79 -11.23
C SER A 66 6.56 -12.98 -11.62
N ASN A 67 6.97 -14.18 -11.23
CA ASN A 67 6.14 -15.36 -11.40
C ASN A 67 4.97 -15.33 -10.41
N PRO A 68 3.76 -15.73 -10.84
CA PRO A 68 2.63 -15.85 -9.94
C PRO A 68 2.89 -16.95 -8.90
N VAL A 69 2.47 -16.68 -7.68
CA VAL A 69 2.50 -17.63 -6.56
C VAL A 69 1.09 -18.21 -6.40
N SER A 70 0.97 -19.49 -6.10
CA SER A 70 -0.34 -20.08 -5.85
C SER A 70 -0.92 -19.56 -4.52
N PRO A 71 -2.26 -19.43 -4.39
CA PRO A 71 -2.87 -19.01 -3.12
C PRO A 71 -2.46 -19.89 -1.93
N LYS A 72 -2.30 -21.20 -2.14
CA LYS A 72 -1.83 -22.12 -1.11
C LYS A 72 -0.43 -21.76 -0.62
N GLU A 73 0.49 -21.54 -1.53
CA GLU A 73 1.88 -21.19 -1.22
C GLU A 73 1.94 -19.80 -0.54
N GLU A 74 1.14 -18.85 -1.00
CA GLU A 74 1.04 -17.52 -0.38
C GLU A 74 0.56 -17.61 1.06
N ILE A 75 -0.47 -18.41 1.35
CA ILE A 75 -0.97 -18.70 2.70
C ILE A 75 0.15 -19.31 3.56
N GLU A 76 0.86 -20.32 3.05
CA GLU A 76 1.96 -20.99 3.78
C GLU A 76 3.08 -20.02 4.18
N ARG A 77 3.27 -18.93 3.44
CA ARG A 77 4.24 -17.87 3.73
C ARG A 77 3.70 -16.85 4.74
N VAL A 78 2.50 -16.30 4.50
CA VAL A 78 2.03 -15.11 5.24
C VAL A 78 1.40 -15.46 6.59
N ILE A 79 0.70 -16.57 6.72
CA ILE A 79 -0.03 -16.89 7.96
C ILE A 79 0.91 -17.10 9.14
N PRO A 80 2.01 -17.88 9.04
CA PRO A 80 2.97 -17.99 10.15
C PRO A 80 3.57 -16.65 10.57
N ALA A 81 3.84 -15.74 9.60
CA ALA A 81 4.35 -14.42 9.89
C ALA A 81 3.33 -13.54 10.63
N ILE A 82 2.07 -13.52 10.19
CA ILE A 82 0.97 -12.79 10.85
C ILE A 82 0.84 -13.24 12.31
N LEU A 83 0.74 -14.55 12.54
CA LEU A 83 0.59 -15.11 13.88
C LEU A 83 1.80 -14.80 14.79
N ALA A 84 3.02 -14.90 14.26
CA ALA A 84 4.23 -14.58 14.99
C ALA A 84 4.30 -13.08 15.35
N ILE A 85 3.96 -12.19 14.42
CA ILE A 85 3.93 -10.74 14.66
C ILE A 85 2.91 -10.41 15.75
N LEU A 86 1.67 -10.88 15.65
CA LEU A 86 0.62 -10.56 16.62
C LEU A 86 0.90 -11.16 18.01
N LYS A 87 1.58 -12.31 18.08
CA LYS A 87 2.04 -12.87 19.34
C LYS A 87 3.07 -11.98 20.05
N ASN A 88 3.98 -11.36 19.32
CA ASN A 88 5.06 -10.54 19.87
C ASN A 88 4.68 -9.05 19.95
N PHE A 89 3.83 -8.58 19.05
CA PHE A 89 3.36 -7.19 18.95
C PHE A 89 1.83 -7.14 18.84
N PRO A 90 1.08 -7.38 19.94
CA PRO A 90 -0.38 -7.52 19.91
C PRO A 90 -1.14 -6.28 19.42
N LYS A 91 -0.49 -5.13 19.39
CA LYS A 91 -1.07 -3.86 18.92
C LYS A 91 -0.71 -3.54 17.45
N ALA A 92 0.07 -4.38 16.78
CA ALA A 92 0.43 -4.17 15.39
C ALA A 92 -0.81 -4.26 14.49
N VAL A 93 -0.99 -3.28 13.62
CA VAL A 93 -2.04 -3.31 12.60
C VAL A 93 -1.47 -3.88 11.32
N ILE A 94 -1.91 -5.09 10.98
CA ILE A 94 -1.41 -5.83 9.81
C ILE A 94 -2.33 -5.60 8.63
N SER A 95 -1.73 -5.23 7.50
CA SER A 95 -2.33 -5.25 6.16
C SER A 95 -1.82 -6.47 5.40
N ILE A 96 -2.68 -7.13 4.64
CA ILE A 96 -2.32 -8.22 3.73
C ILE A 96 -2.29 -7.71 2.29
N ASP A 97 -1.10 -7.71 1.65
CA ASP A 97 -0.91 -7.37 0.23
C ASP A 97 -1.13 -8.64 -0.62
N THR A 98 -2.34 -8.77 -1.16
CA THR A 98 -2.73 -9.92 -1.96
C THR A 98 -3.82 -9.59 -2.98
N THR A 99 -3.80 -10.29 -4.11
CA THR A 99 -4.88 -10.25 -5.12
C THR A 99 -5.81 -11.48 -5.05
N SER A 100 -5.66 -12.35 -4.04
CA SER A 100 -6.43 -13.56 -3.84
C SER A 100 -7.42 -13.42 -2.69
N SER A 101 -8.71 -13.60 -2.96
CA SER A 101 -9.78 -13.58 -1.95
C SER A 101 -9.58 -14.63 -0.85
N VAL A 102 -9.09 -15.83 -1.23
CA VAL A 102 -8.83 -16.92 -0.29
C VAL A 102 -7.67 -16.57 0.66
N VAL A 103 -6.62 -15.91 0.17
CA VAL A 103 -5.50 -15.45 1.00
C VAL A 103 -5.97 -14.32 1.92
N ALA A 104 -6.74 -13.36 1.40
CA ALA A 104 -7.31 -12.26 2.17
C ALA A 104 -8.16 -12.78 3.34
N GLU A 105 -9.08 -13.73 3.08
CA GLU A 105 -9.92 -14.35 4.10
C GLU A 105 -9.08 -15.01 5.19
N LYS A 106 -8.11 -15.86 4.81
CA LYS A 106 -7.23 -16.54 5.78
C LYS A 106 -6.35 -15.58 6.59
N ALA A 107 -5.86 -14.51 5.97
CA ALA A 107 -5.08 -13.50 6.67
C ALA A 107 -5.92 -12.74 7.71
N ILE A 108 -7.15 -12.33 7.35
CA ILE A 108 -8.08 -11.65 8.28
C ILE A 108 -8.48 -12.59 9.42
N GLU A 109 -8.83 -13.87 9.13
CA GLU A 109 -9.09 -14.87 10.16
C GLU A 109 -7.90 -15.07 11.12
N SER A 110 -6.67 -14.87 10.64
CA SER A 110 -5.44 -14.96 11.42
C SER A 110 -5.07 -13.67 12.16
N GLY A 111 -5.89 -12.61 12.04
CA GLY A 111 -5.75 -11.36 12.77
C GLY A 111 -5.22 -10.17 11.96
N ALA A 112 -5.01 -10.29 10.65
CA ALA A 112 -4.82 -9.11 9.81
C ALA A 112 -6.06 -8.21 9.87
N ALA A 113 -5.89 -6.90 9.67
CA ALA A 113 -6.95 -5.92 9.87
C ALA A 113 -7.34 -5.17 8.59
N VAL A 114 -6.53 -5.22 7.54
CA VAL A 114 -6.71 -4.49 6.28
C VAL A 114 -6.38 -5.42 5.12
N VAL A 115 -7.14 -5.32 4.03
CA VAL A 115 -6.80 -5.97 2.75
C VAL A 115 -6.26 -4.91 1.80
N ASN A 116 -5.05 -5.12 1.27
CA ASN A 116 -4.41 -4.29 0.25
C ASN A 116 -4.35 -5.09 -1.06
N ASP A 117 -5.14 -4.67 -2.07
CA ASP A 117 -5.24 -5.35 -3.36
C ASP A 117 -4.82 -4.43 -4.49
N ILE A 118 -3.67 -4.73 -5.09
CA ILE A 118 -3.11 -3.99 -6.23
C ILE A 118 -3.96 -4.06 -7.50
N SER A 119 -4.99 -4.90 -7.52
CA SER A 119 -5.86 -5.11 -8.68
C SER A 119 -7.28 -4.51 -8.53
N ALA A 120 -7.64 -4.01 -7.35
CA ALA A 120 -9.02 -3.56 -7.06
C ALA A 120 -10.08 -4.62 -7.43
N GLY A 121 -9.80 -5.91 -7.16
CA GLY A 121 -10.71 -7.03 -7.43
C GLY A 121 -10.83 -7.40 -8.91
N THR A 122 -9.91 -6.94 -9.79
CA THR A 122 -9.97 -7.29 -11.22
C THR A 122 -9.33 -8.65 -11.52
N ILE A 123 -8.34 -9.08 -10.73
CA ILE A 123 -7.67 -10.37 -10.86
C ILE A 123 -8.54 -11.48 -10.26
N ASP A 124 -8.98 -11.33 -9.02
CA ASP A 124 -9.90 -12.26 -8.39
C ASP A 124 -11.29 -11.60 -8.23
N LYS A 125 -12.26 -12.11 -8.98
CA LYS A 125 -13.61 -11.54 -9.00
C LYS A 125 -14.38 -11.75 -7.70
N GLN A 126 -13.94 -12.67 -6.84
CA GLN A 126 -14.56 -12.93 -5.53
C GLN A 126 -14.01 -11.98 -4.45
N MET A 127 -12.94 -11.23 -4.73
CA MET A 127 -12.29 -10.35 -3.75
C MET A 127 -13.26 -9.36 -3.11
N LEU A 128 -14.08 -8.67 -3.89
CA LEU A 128 -14.97 -7.64 -3.35
C LEU A 128 -16.08 -8.23 -2.48
N GLU A 129 -16.67 -9.34 -2.88
CA GLU A 129 -17.67 -10.06 -2.10
C GLU A 129 -17.07 -10.57 -0.78
N THR A 130 -15.85 -11.10 -0.84
CA THR A 130 -15.10 -11.55 0.35
C THR A 130 -14.83 -10.39 1.31
N VAL A 131 -14.28 -9.28 0.82
CA VAL A 131 -14.00 -8.10 1.66
C VAL A 131 -15.29 -7.51 2.25
N ALA A 132 -16.37 -7.45 1.48
CA ALA A 132 -17.68 -7.01 1.96
C ALA A 132 -18.19 -7.89 3.12
N SER A 133 -18.03 -9.20 3.01
CA SER A 133 -18.38 -10.17 4.06
C SER A 133 -17.52 -10.02 5.31
N LEU A 134 -16.21 -9.78 5.13
CA LEU A 134 -15.26 -9.58 6.24
C LEU A 134 -15.45 -8.24 6.97
N GLY A 135 -16.01 -7.23 6.30
CA GLY A 135 -16.27 -5.91 6.89
C GLY A 135 -15.02 -5.09 7.26
N VAL A 136 -13.87 -5.43 6.68
CA VAL A 136 -12.58 -4.79 6.97
C VAL A 136 -12.26 -3.64 6.00
N PRO A 137 -11.34 -2.72 6.37
CA PRO A 137 -10.80 -1.73 5.44
C PRO A 137 -10.16 -2.37 4.22
N TYR A 138 -10.38 -1.75 3.07
CA TYR A 138 -9.87 -2.21 1.78
C TYR A 138 -9.11 -1.12 1.05
N ILE A 139 -7.87 -1.41 0.69
CA ILE A 139 -7.03 -0.57 -0.15
C ILE A 139 -7.14 -1.09 -1.57
N ALA A 140 -7.64 -0.25 -2.47
CA ALA A 140 -7.81 -0.56 -3.88
C ALA A 140 -6.87 0.26 -4.74
N MET A 141 -6.02 -0.44 -5.51
CA MET A 141 -5.07 0.22 -6.40
C MET A 141 -5.47 0.09 -7.86
N HIS A 142 -5.27 1.17 -8.62
CA HIS A 142 -5.39 1.16 -10.08
C HIS A 142 -4.14 0.55 -10.74
N MET A 143 -4.34 -0.47 -11.55
CA MET A 143 -3.32 -1.05 -12.41
C MET A 143 -3.85 -1.25 -13.83
N GLN A 144 -3.06 -0.94 -14.87
CA GLN A 144 -3.36 -1.34 -16.25
C GLN A 144 -2.63 -2.64 -16.57
N GLY A 145 -3.37 -3.67 -17.00
CA GLY A 145 -2.80 -5.01 -17.25
C GLY A 145 -2.65 -5.85 -15.98
N THR A 146 -1.64 -6.68 -15.93
CA THR A 146 -1.26 -7.53 -14.79
C THR A 146 0.20 -7.28 -14.41
N PRO A 147 0.69 -7.69 -13.23
CA PRO A 147 2.12 -7.55 -12.88
C PRO A 147 3.07 -8.07 -13.96
N LYS A 148 2.68 -9.12 -14.69
CA LYS A 148 3.47 -9.69 -15.77
C LYS A 148 3.48 -8.85 -17.07
N THR A 149 2.38 -8.14 -17.36
CA THR A 149 2.17 -7.45 -18.66
C THR A 149 2.11 -5.93 -18.54
N MET A 150 1.96 -5.38 -17.33
CA MET A 150 1.68 -3.96 -17.08
C MET A 150 2.71 -2.97 -17.66
N GLN A 151 3.95 -3.40 -17.86
CA GLN A 151 4.99 -2.55 -18.44
C GLN A 151 5.09 -2.66 -19.97
N ASN A 152 4.26 -3.49 -20.61
CA ASN A 152 4.26 -3.66 -22.06
C ASN A 152 3.46 -2.51 -22.71
N ASN A 153 4.12 -1.37 -22.92
CA ASN A 153 3.59 -0.20 -23.59
C ASN A 153 2.25 0.31 -23.03
N PRO A 154 2.18 0.73 -21.75
CA PRO A 154 0.94 1.21 -21.15
C PRO A 154 0.45 2.48 -21.87
N THR A 155 -0.82 2.48 -22.29
CA THR A 155 -1.42 3.57 -23.09
C THR A 155 -2.62 4.17 -22.38
N TYR A 156 -2.69 5.50 -22.34
CA TYR A 156 -3.80 6.29 -21.80
C TYR A 156 -4.13 7.42 -22.76
N GLN A 157 -5.40 7.80 -22.87
CA GLN A 157 -5.77 9.06 -23.53
C GLN A 157 -5.35 10.24 -22.64
N ASN A 158 -5.71 10.16 -21.37
CA ASN A 158 -5.24 11.05 -20.30
C ASN A 158 -5.14 10.24 -19.02
N VAL A 159 -3.91 9.96 -18.58
CA VAL A 159 -3.68 9.06 -17.44
C VAL A 159 -4.42 9.50 -16.17
N VAL A 160 -4.52 10.79 -15.90
CA VAL A 160 -5.20 11.30 -14.70
C VAL A 160 -6.70 11.05 -14.77
N SER A 161 -7.32 11.39 -15.91
CA SER A 161 -8.77 11.20 -16.10
C SER A 161 -9.12 9.71 -16.17
N ASP A 162 -8.31 8.91 -16.87
CA ASP A 162 -8.58 7.47 -17.05
C ASP A 162 -8.47 6.73 -15.71
N VAL A 163 -7.44 7.04 -14.90
CA VAL A 163 -7.28 6.48 -13.55
C VAL A 163 -8.40 6.95 -12.61
N PHE A 164 -8.77 8.24 -12.70
CA PHE A 164 -9.88 8.79 -11.92
C PHE A 164 -11.18 8.05 -12.20
N ILE A 165 -11.56 7.92 -13.47
CA ILE A 165 -12.79 7.22 -13.88
C ILE A 165 -12.78 5.75 -13.46
N ALA A 166 -11.62 5.09 -13.54
CA ALA A 166 -11.49 3.71 -13.09
C ALA A 166 -11.72 3.56 -11.58
N LEU A 167 -11.12 4.44 -10.77
CA LEU A 167 -11.30 4.44 -9.32
C LEU A 167 -12.71 4.85 -8.91
N GLU A 168 -13.32 5.81 -9.61
CA GLU A 168 -14.73 6.21 -9.38
C GLU A 168 -15.69 5.03 -9.62
N ARG A 169 -15.54 4.31 -10.73
CA ARG A 169 -16.33 3.11 -11.02
C ARG A 169 -16.13 2.03 -9.96
N PHE A 170 -14.89 1.87 -9.51
CA PHE A 170 -14.57 0.96 -8.42
C PHE A 170 -15.30 1.36 -7.13
N CYS A 171 -15.22 2.64 -6.70
CA CYS A 171 -15.90 3.14 -5.51
C CYS A 171 -17.42 2.88 -5.56
N ASN A 172 -18.04 3.13 -6.70
CA ASN A 172 -19.48 2.89 -6.89
C ASN A 172 -19.81 1.40 -6.71
N ARG A 173 -19.04 0.51 -7.31
CA ARG A 173 -19.23 -0.95 -7.17
C ARG A 173 -18.99 -1.42 -5.73
N ALA A 174 -17.91 -0.99 -5.09
CA ALA A 174 -17.58 -1.33 -3.71
C ALA A 174 -18.66 -0.87 -2.73
N THR A 175 -19.19 0.34 -2.92
CA THR A 175 -20.30 0.89 -2.12
C THR A 175 -21.57 0.06 -2.27
N GLN A 176 -21.92 -0.36 -3.50
CA GLN A 176 -23.07 -1.25 -3.77
C GLN A 176 -22.95 -2.59 -3.06
N LEU A 177 -21.74 -3.12 -2.91
CA LEU A 177 -21.46 -4.36 -2.18
C LEU A 177 -21.36 -4.16 -0.66
N GLY A 178 -21.48 -2.92 -0.16
CA GLY A 178 -21.44 -2.61 1.26
C GLY A 178 -20.03 -2.40 1.83
N ILE A 179 -18.99 -2.32 1.01
CA ILE A 179 -17.64 -1.96 1.44
C ILE A 179 -17.60 -0.46 1.74
N ARG A 180 -17.44 -0.10 3.02
CA ARG A 180 -17.56 1.30 3.49
C ARG A 180 -16.21 1.94 3.85
N GLN A 181 -15.19 1.16 4.07
CA GLN A 181 -13.87 1.61 4.54
C GLN A 181 -12.86 1.47 3.40
N LEU A 182 -12.95 2.39 2.43
CA LEU A 182 -12.12 2.40 1.24
C LEU A 182 -10.93 3.34 1.39
N ILE A 183 -9.78 2.90 0.89
CA ILE A 183 -8.58 3.68 0.67
C ILE A 183 -8.18 3.47 -0.79
N LEU A 184 -7.83 4.54 -1.49
CA LEU A 184 -7.52 4.46 -2.92
C LEU A 184 -6.03 4.71 -3.17
N ASP A 185 -5.44 3.91 -4.07
CA ASP A 185 -4.09 4.13 -4.58
C ASP A 185 -4.15 4.32 -6.10
N PRO A 186 -3.73 5.46 -6.66
CA PRO A 186 -3.63 5.67 -8.11
C PRO A 186 -2.67 4.73 -8.82
N GLY A 187 -1.83 3.98 -8.07
CA GLY A 187 -0.99 2.90 -8.58
C GLY A 187 0.24 3.39 -9.33
N PHE A 188 1.07 4.20 -8.69
CA PHE A 188 2.35 4.64 -9.25
C PHE A 188 3.23 3.44 -9.61
N GLY A 189 3.74 3.42 -10.86
CA GLY A 189 4.60 2.33 -11.36
C GLY A 189 3.86 1.10 -11.88
N PHE A 190 2.53 1.01 -11.73
CA PHE A 190 1.74 -0.13 -12.17
C PHE A 190 1.02 0.19 -13.49
N GLY A 191 1.58 -0.29 -14.62
CA GLY A 191 1.05 -0.03 -15.95
C GLY A 191 1.09 1.46 -16.32
N LYS A 192 2.19 2.13 -16.01
CA LYS A 192 2.38 3.57 -16.24
C LYS A 192 3.81 3.88 -16.69
N SER A 193 3.95 4.71 -17.71
CA SER A 193 5.25 5.24 -18.13
C SER A 193 5.82 6.22 -17.10
N LEU A 194 7.08 6.60 -17.24
CA LEU A 194 7.70 7.66 -16.43
C LEU A 194 6.85 8.94 -16.45
N SER A 195 6.49 9.43 -17.63
CA SER A 195 5.65 10.62 -17.80
C SER A 195 4.28 10.48 -17.13
N HIS A 196 3.63 9.32 -17.27
CA HIS A 196 2.33 9.05 -16.65
C HIS A 196 2.39 9.16 -15.12
N ASN A 197 3.45 8.65 -14.48
CA ASN A 197 3.62 8.74 -13.04
C ASN A 197 3.76 10.19 -12.57
N TYR A 198 4.52 11.02 -13.28
CA TYR A 198 4.69 12.43 -12.92
C TYR A 198 3.45 13.27 -13.21
N GLN A 199 2.67 12.94 -14.25
CA GLN A 199 1.37 13.57 -14.50
C GLN A 199 0.37 13.27 -13.36
N LEU A 200 0.32 12.01 -12.89
CA LEU A 200 -0.50 11.62 -11.75
C LEU A 200 -0.08 12.36 -10.48
N LEU A 201 1.21 12.41 -10.18
CA LEU A 201 1.72 13.12 -9.00
C LEU A 201 1.39 14.61 -9.09
N ASN A 202 1.58 15.22 -10.26
CA ASN A 202 1.32 16.64 -10.46
C ASN A 202 -0.15 17.02 -10.23
N GLN A 203 -1.08 16.11 -10.54
CA GLN A 203 -2.53 16.35 -10.41
C GLN A 203 -3.17 15.47 -9.34
N PHE A 204 -2.38 15.02 -8.36
CA PHE A 204 -2.82 14.07 -7.32
C PHE A 204 -4.03 14.57 -6.51
N GLU A 205 -4.12 15.89 -6.29
CA GLU A 205 -5.23 16.50 -5.56
C GLU A 205 -6.60 16.22 -6.19
N LYS A 206 -6.67 15.96 -7.50
CA LYS A 206 -7.95 15.65 -8.17
C LYS A 206 -8.64 14.42 -7.59
N PHE A 207 -7.87 13.45 -7.08
CA PHE A 207 -8.42 12.21 -6.52
C PHE A 207 -9.17 12.42 -5.20
N HIS A 208 -9.00 13.56 -4.50
CA HIS A 208 -9.76 13.87 -3.28
C HIS A 208 -11.25 13.98 -3.51
N SER A 209 -11.68 14.38 -4.73
CA SER A 209 -13.11 14.45 -5.06
C SER A 209 -13.82 13.08 -5.05
N LEU A 210 -13.07 11.96 -5.01
CA LEU A 210 -13.62 10.62 -4.79
C LEU A 210 -14.06 10.38 -3.34
N GLY A 211 -13.72 11.29 -2.41
CA GLY A 211 -14.16 11.23 -1.01
C GLY A 211 -13.50 10.14 -0.15
N CYS A 212 -12.45 9.51 -0.66
CA CYS A 212 -11.68 8.46 0.04
C CYS A 212 -10.28 8.94 0.40
N PRO A 213 -9.68 8.44 1.49
CA PRO A 213 -8.26 8.62 1.77
C PRO A 213 -7.40 8.07 0.65
N LEU A 214 -6.25 8.71 0.41
CA LEU A 214 -5.34 8.34 -0.67
C LEU A 214 -4.04 7.75 -0.13
N LEU A 215 -3.64 6.60 -0.68
CA LEU A 215 -2.36 5.96 -0.45
C LEU A 215 -1.40 6.24 -1.60
N VAL A 216 -0.13 6.43 -1.27
CA VAL A 216 0.97 6.60 -2.24
C VAL A 216 2.08 5.59 -1.96
N GLY A 217 2.36 4.74 -2.94
CA GLY A 217 3.45 3.76 -2.91
C GLY A 217 4.50 4.05 -3.98
N VAL A 218 5.44 4.94 -3.72
CA VAL A 218 6.51 5.35 -4.67
C VAL A 218 7.91 4.96 -4.21
N SER A 219 8.05 4.43 -2.98
CA SER A 219 9.33 4.15 -2.35
C SER A 219 10.26 3.36 -3.26
N ARG A 220 11.41 3.94 -3.57
CA ARG A 220 12.50 3.36 -4.35
C ARG A 220 12.10 2.84 -5.74
N LYS A 221 10.98 3.33 -6.31
CA LYS A 221 10.49 2.91 -7.62
C LYS A 221 11.29 3.50 -8.79
N SER A 222 11.19 2.85 -9.95
CA SER A 222 11.88 3.24 -11.18
C SER A 222 11.60 4.68 -11.64
N MET A 223 10.42 5.22 -11.32
CA MET A 223 10.12 6.62 -11.61
C MET A 223 11.06 7.61 -10.91
N ILE A 224 11.57 7.25 -9.74
CA ILE A 224 12.58 8.03 -9.01
C ILE A 224 13.97 7.73 -9.58
N GLN A 225 14.33 6.45 -9.64
CA GLN A 225 15.64 5.99 -10.10
C GLN A 225 16.04 6.59 -11.44
N GLN A 226 15.12 6.61 -12.42
CA GLN A 226 15.37 7.13 -13.78
C GLN A 226 15.62 8.65 -13.83
N ILE A 227 15.03 9.43 -12.93
CA ILE A 227 15.22 10.90 -12.94
C ILE A 227 16.51 11.30 -12.24
N VAL A 228 16.86 10.61 -11.15
CA VAL A 228 18.04 10.98 -10.35
C VAL A 228 19.25 10.09 -10.66
N ASP A 229 19.13 9.19 -11.65
CA ASP A 229 20.16 8.28 -12.13
C ASP A 229 20.84 7.46 -11.02
N VAL A 230 20.01 6.75 -10.25
CA VAL A 230 20.45 5.88 -9.16
C VAL A 230 19.75 4.53 -9.21
N ASP A 231 20.28 3.54 -8.52
CA ASP A 231 19.59 2.28 -8.24
C ASP A 231 18.59 2.40 -7.08
N ALA A 232 17.88 1.30 -6.79
CA ALA A 232 16.89 1.27 -5.73
C ALA A 232 17.50 1.48 -4.32
N GLU A 233 18.75 1.05 -4.08
CA GLU A 233 19.42 1.19 -2.78
C GLU A 233 19.71 2.66 -2.48
N ASN A 234 20.07 3.43 -3.50
CA ASN A 234 20.44 4.84 -3.42
C ASN A 234 19.26 5.81 -3.65
N ALA A 235 18.04 5.31 -3.84
CA ALA A 235 16.86 6.13 -4.16
C ALA A 235 16.15 6.76 -2.94
N LEU A 236 16.72 6.69 -1.72
CA LEU A 236 16.10 7.20 -0.50
C LEU A 236 15.82 8.71 -0.58
N ASN A 237 16.81 9.52 -0.95
CA ASN A 237 16.62 10.96 -1.05
C ASN A 237 15.51 11.34 -2.03
N GLY A 238 15.51 10.75 -3.24
CA GLY A 238 14.45 10.97 -4.23
C GLY A 238 13.07 10.49 -3.72
N THR A 239 13.03 9.37 -2.98
CA THR A 239 11.80 8.89 -2.31
C THR A 239 11.26 9.93 -1.34
N THR A 240 12.12 10.51 -0.48
CA THR A 240 11.73 11.54 0.50
C THR A 240 11.16 12.78 -0.19
N VAL A 241 11.78 13.22 -1.29
CA VAL A 241 11.28 14.38 -2.08
C VAL A 241 9.87 14.08 -2.64
N ILE A 242 9.67 12.93 -3.27
CA ILE A 242 8.36 12.58 -3.84
C ILE A 242 7.32 12.35 -2.74
N HIS A 243 7.68 11.75 -1.60
CA HIS A 243 6.80 11.64 -0.44
C HIS A 243 6.36 13.01 0.08
N THR A 244 7.29 13.99 0.17
CA THR A 244 6.97 15.35 0.60
C THR A 244 5.93 15.99 -0.32
N ILE A 245 6.13 15.89 -1.64
CA ILE A 245 5.18 16.40 -2.64
C ILE A 245 3.82 15.70 -2.48
N ALA A 246 3.80 14.36 -2.32
CA ALA A 246 2.57 13.60 -2.17
C ALA A 246 1.79 14.02 -0.90
N VAL A 247 2.47 14.22 0.23
CA VAL A 247 1.84 14.64 1.50
C VAL A 247 1.34 16.09 1.41
N GLN A 248 2.07 16.99 0.77
CA GLN A 248 1.59 18.35 0.47
C GLN A 248 0.33 18.32 -0.37
N LYS A 249 0.25 17.37 -1.32
CA LYS A 249 -0.92 17.13 -2.18
C LYS A 249 -2.00 16.24 -1.53
N GLY A 250 -1.87 15.94 -0.22
CA GLY A 250 -2.92 15.34 0.60
C GLY A 250 -2.90 13.81 0.64
N ALA A 251 -1.77 13.14 0.38
CA ALA A 251 -1.64 11.71 0.67
C ALA A 251 -1.90 11.44 2.16
N SER A 252 -2.79 10.49 2.44
CA SER A 252 -3.14 10.07 3.81
C SER A 252 -2.24 8.94 4.30
N ILE A 253 -1.73 8.10 3.39
CA ILE A 253 -0.85 6.97 3.72
C ILE A 253 0.34 6.96 2.76
N LEU A 254 1.54 6.85 3.32
CA LEU A 254 2.77 6.55 2.57
C LEU A 254 3.14 5.08 2.77
N ARG A 255 3.12 4.28 1.68
CA ARG A 255 3.60 2.89 1.68
C ARG A 255 5.08 2.86 1.29
N THR A 256 5.94 2.43 2.21
CA THR A 256 7.39 2.61 2.07
C THR A 256 8.23 1.51 2.72
N HIS A 257 9.49 1.38 2.27
CA HIS A 257 10.54 0.60 2.94
C HIS A 257 11.26 1.41 4.04
N ASP A 258 11.23 2.74 3.93
CA ASP A 258 11.98 3.70 4.75
C ASP A 258 11.00 4.44 5.67
N VAL A 259 10.59 3.75 6.75
CA VAL A 259 9.52 4.21 7.65
C VAL A 259 9.91 5.50 8.36
N LYS A 260 11.11 5.54 8.94
CA LYS A 260 11.59 6.70 9.71
C LYS A 260 11.54 7.99 8.90
N GLU A 261 12.04 7.95 7.66
CA GLU A 261 12.08 9.11 6.77
C GLU A 261 10.67 9.53 6.34
N ALA A 262 9.77 8.57 6.12
CA ALA A 262 8.38 8.88 5.80
C ALA A 262 7.61 9.52 6.98
N ILE A 263 7.89 9.09 8.22
CA ILE A 263 7.37 9.75 9.43
C ILE A 263 7.86 11.20 9.52
N GLN A 264 9.16 11.44 9.26
CA GLN A 264 9.71 12.79 9.25
C GLN A 264 9.04 13.69 8.20
N VAL A 265 8.70 13.15 7.03
CA VAL A 265 7.94 13.88 6.01
C VAL A 265 6.60 14.36 6.57
N PHE A 266 5.80 13.48 7.18
CA PHE A 266 4.53 13.87 7.79
C PHE A 266 4.71 14.91 8.90
N GLN A 267 5.69 14.72 9.78
CA GLN A 267 5.98 15.66 10.87
C GLN A 267 6.27 17.07 10.33
N LEU A 268 7.17 17.20 9.35
CA LEU A 268 7.55 18.49 8.79
C LEU A 268 6.41 19.15 8.00
N VAL A 269 5.71 18.40 7.15
CA VAL A 269 4.60 18.94 6.36
C VAL A 269 3.42 19.32 7.24
N ASN A 270 3.09 18.53 8.26
CA ASN A 270 2.01 18.86 9.19
C ASN A 270 2.35 20.10 10.02
N TYR A 271 3.60 20.24 10.47
CA TYR A 271 4.03 21.45 11.17
C TYR A 271 3.90 22.69 10.27
N LEU A 272 4.32 22.58 8.99
CA LEU A 272 4.18 23.68 8.03
C LEU A 272 2.71 24.09 7.86
N LYS A 273 1.80 23.12 7.67
CA LYS A 273 0.36 23.41 7.54
C LYS A 273 -0.26 24.10 8.77
N GLN A 274 0.23 23.78 9.97
CA GLN A 274 -0.22 24.46 11.19
C GLN A 274 0.17 25.94 11.20
N GLN A 275 1.33 26.30 10.64
CA GLN A 275 1.76 27.71 10.57
C GLN A 275 0.90 28.53 9.60
N GLU A 276 0.45 27.94 8.48
CA GLU A 276 -0.46 28.61 7.54
C GLU A 276 -1.77 29.02 8.22
N SER A 277 -2.31 28.15 9.12
CA SER A 277 -3.54 28.42 9.87
C SER A 277 -3.39 29.54 10.91
N THR A 278 -2.16 29.90 11.28
CA THR A 278 -1.87 30.92 12.31
C THR A 278 -1.71 32.33 11.72
N ILE A 279 -1.56 32.45 10.40
CA ILE A 279 -1.27 33.71 9.71
C ILE A 279 -2.54 34.41 9.20
N ILE A 280 -3.72 33.77 9.27
CA ILE A 280 -4.98 34.38 8.87
C ILE A 280 -5.63 35.00 10.12
N PRO A 281 -5.65 36.35 10.26
CA PRO A 281 -6.35 37.02 11.36
C PRO A 281 -7.88 36.93 11.21
#